data_25723ce09e1b2af47d36a7086ed7a2c9
#
_entry.id   25723ce09e1b2af47d36a7086ed7a2c9
#
_cell.length_a   1.000
_cell.length_b   1.000
_cell.length_c   1.000
_cell.angle_alpha   90.00
_cell.angle_beta   90.00
_cell.angle_gamma   90.00
#
_symmetry.space_group_name_H-M   'P 1'
#
loop_
_entity.id
_entity.type
_entity.pdbx_description
1 polymer ?
#
loop_
_entity_poly.entity_id
_entity_poly.type
_entity_poly.pdbx_seq_one_letter_code
_entity_poly.pdbx_strand_id
1 'polypeptide(L)'
;MTPANTEPALHSGHHGAADGGAGDVGLARFDGADVTAIRNLLRGGSVIDWHRLYFTDRQQVDRFLRINEYDPTNPEDMVRLEELREQSVEYLERYLDFRVSEDVAARVPARDLLLIASQKGKRRTQACVVLKVMHVLHHLAGGELATRLSVSPDQIFQFVEDKVLRTVEEMKGAGCQIIEFEWSRKEQDSLVTKLLAKRDNIAAHVYDKLRFRMITRTEDEIVFVLRELLQRLVPFNYVIPGESQNDIVDLQALVEDDAALRTHLSELLDLASEAPDKRSTQSNEFSGPSYRVINFVADLPVRIDKHLGLPPDDPLFADTGNIVFVLTEFQIVDTRTAQANELGENSHERYKERQVTRVRARLMHGMQDEDTGGPVLDLSGRQDGDLGHD
;
A
#
# COMPACT_ATOMS: atom_id res chain seq x y z
N MET A 1 49.37 -14.16 -5.98
CA MET A 1 48.57 -15.36 -5.67
C MET A 1 47.18 -14.88 -5.43
N THR A 2 46.36 -14.95 -6.44
CA THR A 2 44.94 -14.53 -6.47
C THR A 2 44.09 -15.78 -6.27
N PRO A 3 43.06 -15.81 -5.39
CA PRO A 3 42.15 -16.92 -5.40
C PRO A 3 40.97 -16.66 -6.37
N ALA A 4 40.63 -17.73 -7.06
CA ALA A 4 39.66 -17.82 -8.12
C ALA A 4 38.22 -17.69 -7.62
N ASN A 5 37.41 -16.97 -8.39
CA ASN A 5 35.95 -16.97 -8.36
C ASN A 5 35.41 -18.35 -8.77
N THR A 6 34.54 -18.92 -7.95
CA THR A 6 33.75 -20.10 -8.30
C THR A 6 32.28 -19.67 -8.41
N GLU A 7 31.79 -19.61 -9.65
CA GLU A 7 30.36 -19.52 -9.92
C GLU A 7 29.64 -20.83 -9.55
N PRO A 8 28.40 -20.78 -9.03
CA PRO A 8 27.58 -21.98 -8.91
C PRO A 8 26.76 -22.23 -10.18
N ALA A 9 26.86 -23.46 -10.65
CA ALA A 9 26.23 -24.01 -11.85
C ALA A 9 24.70 -24.04 -11.76
N LEU A 10 24.06 -23.61 -12.84
CA LEU A 10 22.64 -23.78 -13.14
C LEU A 10 22.36 -25.26 -13.43
N HIS A 11 21.53 -25.90 -12.59
CA HIS A 11 20.92 -27.18 -12.91
C HIS A 11 19.65 -26.97 -13.73
N SER A 12 19.71 -27.24 -15.01
CA SER A 12 18.57 -27.42 -15.92
C SER A 12 17.96 -28.81 -15.73
N GLY A 13 16.84 -28.89 -15.05
CA GLY A 13 16.00 -30.10 -15.01
C GLY A 13 14.87 -29.96 -16.01
N HIS A 14 15.01 -30.61 -17.18
CA HIS A 14 13.88 -30.89 -18.08
C HIS A 14 12.97 -31.95 -17.44
N HIS A 15 11.71 -31.57 -17.12
CA HIS A 15 10.64 -32.52 -16.96
C HIS A 15 9.49 -32.17 -17.88
N GLY A 16 9.02 -33.24 -18.57
CA GLY A 16 8.14 -33.27 -19.69
C GLY A 16 6.78 -32.61 -19.46
N ALA A 17 6.28 -32.02 -20.52
CA ALA A 17 4.95 -31.52 -20.67
C ALA A 17 3.90 -32.63 -20.43
N ALA A 18 3.15 -32.49 -19.34
CA ALA A 18 1.82 -33.07 -19.24
C ALA A 18 0.85 -31.92 -19.57
N ASP A 19 0.21 -32.08 -20.73
CA ASP A 19 -0.92 -31.30 -21.18
C ASP A 19 -2.11 -31.62 -20.25
N GLY A 20 -2.19 -30.88 -19.13
CA GLY A 20 -3.30 -30.88 -18.18
C GLY A 20 -4.16 -29.68 -18.47
N GLY A 21 -5.36 -29.91 -18.99
CA GLY A 21 -6.34 -28.91 -19.38
C GLY A 21 -6.39 -27.73 -18.43
N ALA A 22 -6.43 -26.53 -18.99
CA ALA A 22 -6.73 -25.30 -18.28
C ALA A 22 -8.07 -25.50 -17.55
N GLY A 23 -7.98 -25.92 -16.29
CA GLY A 23 -9.13 -25.96 -15.39
C GLY A 23 -9.59 -24.51 -15.28
N ASP A 24 -10.81 -24.29 -15.69
CA ASP A 24 -11.64 -23.13 -15.39
C ASP A 24 -11.53 -22.84 -13.87
N VAL A 25 -10.52 -22.08 -13.49
CA VAL A 25 -10.35 -21.53 -12.14
C VAL A 25 -11.32 -20.36 -12.08
N GLY A 26 -12.60 -20.72 -12.14
CA GLY A 26 -13.68 -19.82 -12.41
C GLY A 26 -13.73 -18.66 -11.46
N LEU A 27 -14.01 -17.51 -12.02
CA LEU A 27 -14.55 -16.30 -11.39
C LEU A 27 -15.72 -16.62 -10.41
N ALA A 28 -16.31 -17.81 -10.48
CA ALA A 28 -17.35 -18.36 -9.60
C ALA A 28 -17.00 -18.39 -8.09
N ARG A 29 -15.84 -17.85 -7.67
CA ARG A 29 -15.43 -17.75 -6.27
C ARG A 29 -15.30 -16.30 -5.76
N PHE A 30 -15.61 -15.30 -6.57
CA PHE A 30 -15.62 -13.90 -6.11
C PHE A 30 -16.97 -13.59 -5.47
N ASP A 31 -16.93 -12.93 -4.32
CA ASP A 31 -18.12 -12.36 -3.69
C ASP A 31 -18.14 -10.82 -3.82
N GLY A 32 -19.23 -10.19 -3.38
CA GLY A 32 -19.34 -8.74 -3.43
C GLY A 32 -18.33 -8.00 -2.56
N ALA A 33 -17.81 -8.64 -1.50
CA ALA A 33 -16.77 -8.08 -0.66
C ALA A 33 -15.43 -8.04 -1.41
N ASP A 34 -15.08 -9.11 -2.13
CA ASP A 34 -13.87 -9.18 -2.95
C ASP A 34 -13.86 -8.09 -4.02
N VAL A 35 -14.96 -7.95 -4.76
CA VAL A 35 -15.09 -6.93 -5.81
C VAL A 35 -14.99 -5.52 -5.23
N THR A 36 -15.62 -5.27 -4.10
CA THR A 36 -15.56 -3.97 -3.40
C THR A 36 -14.14 -3.66 -2.93
N ALA A 37 -13.44 -4.64 -2.37
CA ALA A 37 -12.08 -4.48 -1.88
C ALA A 37 -11.10 -4.23 -3.05
N ILE A 38 -11.17 -5.01 -4.13
CA ILE A 38 -10.37 -4.82 -5.35
C ILE A 38 -10.62 -3.44 -5.95
N ARG A 39 -11.88 -3.02 -6.03
CA ARG A 39 -12.23 -1.69 -6.52
C ARG A 39 -11.62 -0.58 -5.68
N ASN A 40 -11.72 -0.66 -4.34
CA ASN A 40 -11.16 0.33 -3.44
C ASN A 40 -9.64 0.42 -3.59
N LEU A 41 -8.97 -0.72 -3.74
CA LEU A 41 -7.54 -0.80 -4.02
C LEU A 41 -7.18 -0.12 -5.33
N LEU A 42 -7.85 -0.48 -6.43
CA LEU A 42 -7.52 0.01 -7.78
C LEU A 42 -7.87 1.49 -7.98
N ARG A 43 -8.84 2.02 -7.24
CA ARG A 43 -9.19 3.45 -7.28
C ARG A 43 -8.35 4.32 -6.38
N GLY A 44 -7.66 3.74 -5.39
CA GLY A 44 -6.92 4.49 -4.39
C GLY A 44 -7.81 5.49 -3.66
N GLY A 45 -9.00 5.04 -3.22
CA GLY A 45 -9.97 5.87 -2.50
C GLY A 45 -9.43 6.36 -1.16
N SER A 46 -9.95 7.50 -0.67
CA SER A 46 -9.57 8.04 0.63
C SER A 46 -10.04 7.12 1.76
N VAL A 47 -9.22 7.00 2.82
CA VAL A 47 -9.61 6.32 4.07
C VAL A 47 -10.87 6.91 4.71
N ILE A 48 -11.23 8.14 4.36
CA ILE A 48 -12.45 8.80 4.83
C ILE A 48 -13.67 8.31 4.06
N ASP A 49 -13.51 7.67 2.90
CA ASP A 49 -14.59 7.28 1.99
C ASP A 49 -15.09 5.84 2.21
N TRP A 50 -14.90 5.30 3.39
CA TRP A 50 -15.37 3.97 3.81
C TRP A 50 -16.90 3.85 3.91
N HIS A 51 -17.65 4.58 3.17
CA HIS A 51 -19.08 4.59 3.31
C HIS A 51 -19.79 3.31 2.84
N ARG A 52 -19.03 2.34 2.25
CA ARG A 52 -19.62 1.08 1.76
C ARG A 52 -18.68 -0.11 2.03
N LEU A 53 -18.67 -0.55 3.28
CA LEU A 53 -18.14 -1.85 3.65
C LEU A 53 -19.11 -2.95 3.21
N TYR A 54 -18.60 -4.12 2.91
CA TYR A 54 -19.38 -5.25 2.41
C TYR A 54 -19.05 -6.56 3.15
N PHE A 55 -19.03 -6.50 4.48
CA PHE A 55 -18.87 -7.70 5.29
C PHE A 55 -20.22 -8.38 5.51
N THR A 56 -20.35 -9.65 5.13
CA THR A 56 -21.59 -10.43 5.26
C THR A 56 -21.61 -11.32 6.50
N ASP A 57 -20.44 -11.70 6.98
CA ASP A 57 -20.29 -12.61 8.11
C ASP A 57 -19.04 -12.33 8.95
N ARG A 58 -18.95 -13.01 10.10
CA ARG A 58 -17.82 -12.87 11.03
C ARG A 58 -16.51 -13.43 10.48
N GLN A 59 -16.52 -14.39 9.58
CA GLN A 59 -15.28 -14.95 9.03
C GLN A 59 -14.56 -13.91 8.19
N GLN A 60 -15.32 -13.13 7.41
CA GLN A 60 -14.76 -12.01 6.64
C GLN A 60 -14.19 -10.93 7.56
N VAL A 61 -14.91 -10.58 8.63
CA VAL A 61 -14.44 -9.62 9.65
C VAL A 61 -13.16 -10.12 10.33
N ASP A 62 -13.16 -11.37 10.79
CA ASP A 62 -12.00 -11.96 11.47
C ASP A 62 -10.77 -12.04 10.55
N ARG A 63 -10.98 -12.31 9.26
CA ARG A 63 -9.93 -12.28 8.24
C ARG A 63 -9.38 -10.85 8.08
N PHE A 64 -10.25 -9.87 7.96
CA PHE A 64 -9.86 -8.47 7.85
C PHE A 64 -9.09 -7.98 9.09
N LEU A 65 -9.50 -8.37 10.29
CA LEU A 65 -8.76 -8.05 11.51
C LEU A 65 -7.36 -8.66 11.50
N ARG A 66 -7.20 -9.93 11.08
CA ARG A 66 -5.88 -10.57 10.99
C ARG A 66 -4.95 -9.88 10.00
N ILE A 67 -5.47 -9.39 8.86
CA ILE A 67 -4.67 -8.63 7.89
C ILE A 67 -4.22 -7.30 8.50
N ASN A 68 -5.03 -6.72 9.39
CA ASN A 68 -4.70 -5.54 10.19
C ASN A 68 -3.89 -5.86 11.45
N GLU A 69 -3.35 -7.08 11.57
CA GLU A 69 -2.51 -7.57 12.68
C GLU A 69 -3.24 -7.72 14.04
N TYR A 70 -4.56 -7.74 14.07
CA TYR A 70 -5.36 -8.12 15.23
C TYR A 70 -5.76 -9.59 15.12
N ASP A 71 -5.46 -10.40 16.15
CA ASP A 71 -5.96 -11.77 16.24
C ASP A 71 -7.31 -11.81 16.97
N PRO A 72 -8.42 -12.12 16.28
CA PRO A 72 -9.74 -12.18 16.92
C PRO A 72 -9.87 -13.22 18.03
N THR A 73 -8.93 -14.15 18.13
CA THR A 73 -8.89 -15.17 19.18
C THR A 73 -8.03 -14.77 20.38
N ASN A 74 -7.24 -13.70 20.25
CA ASN A 74 -6.43 -13.15 21.33
C ASN A 74 -7.25 -12.12 22.14
N PRO A 75 -7.51 -12.36 23.43
CA PRO A 75 -8.25 -11.41 24.27
C PRO A 75 -7.60 -10.03 24.36
N GLU A 76 -6.27 -9.95 24.38
CA GLU A 76 -5.53 -8.68 24.48
C GLU A 76 -5.71 -7.84 23.24
N ASP A 77 -5.70 -8.45 22.04
CA ASP A 77 -5.95 -7.74 20.80
C ASP A 77 -7.40 -7.21 20.75
N MET A 78 -8.34 -7.99 21.28
CA MET A 78 -9.74 -7.55 21.37
C MET A 78 -9.94 -6.40 22.37
N VAL A 79 -9.24 -6.42 23.51
CA VAL A 79 -9.24 -5.29 24.45
C VAL A 79 -8.67 -4.03 23.79
N ARG A 80 -7.56 -4.12 23.09
CA ARG A 80 -7.00 -2.97 22.35
C ARG A 80 -7.94 -2.41 21.29
N LEU A 81 -8.67 -3.30 20.60
CA LEU A 81 -9.66 -2.86 19.61
C LEU A 81 -10.83 -2.11 20.29
N GLU A 82 -11.24 -2.53 21.50
CA GLU A 82 -12.25 -1.84 22.30
C GLU A 82 -11.73 -0.47 22.79
N GLU A 83 -10.52 -0.39 23.30
CA GLU A 83 -9.88 0.86 23.72
C GLU A 83 -9.80 1.87 22.57
N LEU A 84 -9.44 1.42 21.36
CA LEU A 84 -9.41 2.24 20.17
C LEU A 84 -10.79 2.78 19.80
N ARG A 85 -11.85 1.96 19.96
CA ARG A 85 -13.25 2.40 19.80
C ARG A 85 -13.61 3.46 20.84
N GLU A 86 -13.30 3.24 22.11
CA GLU A 86 -13.60 4.20 23.20
C GLU A 86 -12.94 5.54 22.95
N GLN A 87 -11.67 5.56 22.60
CA GLN A 87 -10.94 6.78 22.20
C GLN A 87 -11.59 7.49 21.02
N SER A 88 -12.07 6.70 20.05
CA SER A 88 -12.72 7.25 18.85
C SER A 88 -14.08 7.88 19.19
N VAL A 89 -14.86 7.26 20.05
CA VAL A 89 -16.14 7.80 20.52
C VAL A 89 -15.91 9.07 21.33
N GLU A 90 -14.93 9.07 22.27
CA GLU A 90 -14.57 10.26 23.04
C GLU A 90 -14.14 11.42 22.14
N TYR A 91 -13.31 11.14 21.11
CA TYR A 91 -12.93 12.16 20.14
C TYR A 91 -14.12 12.76 19.41
N LEU A 92 -15.03 11.92 18.92
CA LEU A 92 -16.22 12.34 18.18
C LEU A 92 -17.14 13.21 19.03
N GLU A 93 -17.38 12.82 20.27
CA GLU A 93 -18.27 13.55 21.19
C GLU A 93 -17.63 14.86 21.68
N ARG A 94 -16.34 14.83 22.03
CA ARG A 94 -15.66 15.98 22.62
C ARG A 94 -15.30 17.07 21.61
N TYR A 95 -14.87 16.69 20.39
CA TYR A 95 -14.33 17.65 19.42
C TYR A 95 -15.26 17.94 18.25
N LEU A 96 -16.17 17.04 17.91
CA LEU A 96 -17.08 17.19 16.77
C LEU A 96 -18.55 17.29 17.16
N ASP A 97 -18.87 17.27 18.46
CA ASP A 97 -20.26 17.23 18.98
C ASP A 97 -21.13 16.14 18.29
N PHE A 98 -20.46 15.05 17.89
CA PHE A 98 -21.10 13.93 17.21
C PHE A 98 -21.48 12.85 18.20
N ARG A 99 -22.77 12.77 18.55
CA ARG A 99 -23.27 11.79 19.52
C ARG A 99 -23.36 10.40 18.89
N VAL A 100 -22.68 9.44 19.51
CA VAL A 100 -22.72 8.03 19.14
C VAL A 100 -23.77 7.32 20.02
N SER A 101 -24.63 6.50 19.41
CA SER A 101 -25.59 5.71 20.20
C SER A 101 -24.86 4.69 21.07
N GLU A 102 -25.42 4.40 22.24
CA GLU A 102 -24.83 3.45 23.20
C GLU A 102 -24.59 2.05 22.59
N ASP A 103 -25.47 1.65 21.66
CA ASP A 103 -25.29 0.39 20.91
C ASP A 103 -23.96 0.35 20.14
N VAL A 104 -23.58 1.45 19.47
CA VAL A 104 -22.35 1.56 18.69
C VAL A 104 -21.16 1.91 19.59
N ALA A 105 -21.41 2.73 20.61
CA ALA A 105 -20.35 3.21 21.51
C ALA A 105 -19.85 2.12 22.47
N ALA A 106 -20.73 1.22 22.95
CA ALA A 106 -20.35 0.31 24.03
C ALA A 106 -20.98 -1.09 24.00
N ARG A 107 -22.22 -1.25 23.52
CA ARG A 107 -22.96 -2.52 23.71
C ARG A 107 -22.50 -3.65 22.80
N VAL A 108 -22.18 -3.34 21.54
CA VAL A 108 -21.69 -4.37 20.61
C VAL A 108 -20.17 -4.45 20.67
N PRO A 109 -19.56 -5.61 20.49
CA PRO A 109 -18.11 -5.72 20.37
C PRO A 109 -17.57 -4.84 19.22
N ALA A 110 -16.43 -4.18 19.42
CA ALA A 110 -15.85 -3.26 18.44
C ALA A 110 -15.65 -3.92 17.07
N ARG A 111 -15.27 -5.20 17.03
CA ARG A 111 -15.17 -5.97 15.78
C ARG A 111 -16.49 -6.05 14.99
N ASP A 112 -17.63 -6.07 15.67
CA ASP A 112 -18.95 -6.18 15.03
C ASP A 112 -19.39 -4.85 14.39
N LEU A 113 -18.69 -3.73 14.66
CA LEU A 113 -18.92 -2.46 13.96
C LEU A 113 -18.72 -2.59 12.44
N LEU A 114 -17.82 -3.47 11.99
CA LEU A 114 -17.61 -3.77 10.58
C LEU A 114 -18.85 -4.38 9.92
N LEU A 115 -19.53 -5.29 10.62
CA LEU A 115 -20.81 -5.86 10.15
C LEU A 115 -21.92 -4.80 10.15
N ILE A 116 -22.01 -3.99 11.21
CA ILE A 116 -23.02 -2.92 11.31
C ILE A 116 -22.82 -1.89 10.20
N ALA A 117 -21.56 -1.51 9.92
CA ALA A 117 -21.22 -0.58 8.86
C ALA A 117 -21.53 -1.13 7.45
N SER A 118 -21.61 -2.45 7.31
CA SER A 118 -21.93 -3.13 6.05
C SER A 118 -23.43 -3.33 5.82
N GLN A 119 -24.27 -3.16 6.86
CA GLN A 119 -25.71 -3.39 6.79
C GLN A 119 -26.50 -2.10 6.54
N LYS A 120 -27.67 -2.18 5.91
CA LYS A 120 -28.59 -1.03 5.78
C LYS A 120 -29.21 -0.70 7.14
N GLY A 121 -29.23 0.56 7.56
CA GLY A 121 -29.90 0.97 8.80
C GLY A 121 -29.30 2.22 9.47
N LYS A 122 -29.98 2.72 10.49
CA LYS A 122 -29.59 3.97 11.20
C LYS A 122 -28.22 3.89 11.88
N ARG A 123 -27.81 2.70 12.35
CA ARG A 123 -26.51 2.49 13.02
C ARG A 123 -25.31 2.46 12.06
N ARG A 124 -25.58 2.19 10.78
CA ARG A 124 -24.54 2.12 9.75
C ARG A 124 -23.64 3.35 9.70
N THR A 125 -24.26 4.53 9.59
CA THR A 125 -23.52 5.80 9.50
C THR A 125 -22.66 6.02 10.74
N GLN A 126 -23.19 5.78 11.93
CA GLN A 126 -22.43 5.91 13.18
C GLN A 126 -21.26 4.93 13.24
N ALA A 127 -21.48 3.65 12.91
CA ALA A 127 -20.43 2.65 12.86
C ALA A 127 -19.34 3.02 11.84
N CYS A 128 -19.71 3.48 10.64
CA CYS A 128 -18.75 3.96 9.64
C CYS A 128 -17.94 5.14 10.17
N VAL A 129 -18.56 6.11 10.85
CA VAL A 129 -17.84 7.28 11.39
C VAL A 129 -16.87 6.85 12.48
N VAL A 130 -17.29 5.98 13.41
CA VAL A 130 -16.40 5.45 14.47
C VAL A 130 -15.23 4.69 13.85
N LEU A 131 -15.48 3.78 12.90
CA LEU A 131 -14.41 3.02 12.23
C LEU A 131 -13.39 3.92 11.50
N LYS A 132 -13.84 5.04 10.92
CA LYS A 132 -12.93 6.01 10.29
C LYS A 132 -12.00 6.65 11.31
N VAL A 133 -12.54 7.04 12.47
CA VAL A 133 -11.72 7.64 13.53
C VAL A 133 -10.77 6.59 14.13
N MET A 134 -11.25 5.37 14.38
CA MET A 134 -10.42 4.23 14.81
C MET A 134 -9.23 4.02 13.86
N HIS A 135 -9.49 4.03 12.55
CA HIS A 135 -8.44 3.88 11.55
C HIS A 135 -7.37 4.98 11.65
N VAL A 136 -7.80 6.24 11.77
CA VAL A 136 -6.87 7.39 11.87
C VAL A 136 -6.06 7.33 13.16
N LEU A 137 -6.70 7.06 14.31
CA LEU A 137 -6.01 6.94 15.59
C LEU A 137 -5.01 5.79 15.60
N HIS A 138 -5.39 4.63 15.06
CA HIS A 138 -4.51 3.47 14.93
C HIS A 138 -3.27 3.79 14.07
N HIS A 139 -3.47 4.47 12.93
CA HIS A 139 -2.38 4.85 12.04
C HIS A 139 -1.42 5.85 12.69
N LEU A 140 -1.95 6.86 13.40
CA LEU A 140 -1.14 7.83 14.14
C LEU A 140 -0.34 7.17 15.26
N ALA A 141 -0.96 6.28 16.02
CA ALA A 141 -0.29 5.53 17.08
C ALA A 141 0.85 4.65 16.55
N GLY A 142 0.65 3.98 15.41
CA GLY A 142 1.71 3.20 14.76
C GLY A 142 2.87 4.06 14.26
N GLY A 143 2.59 5.26 13.74
CA GLY A 143 3.61 6.24 13.38
C GLY A 143 4.42 6.71 14.58
N GLU A 144 3.76 6.98 15.70
CA GLU A 144 4.41 7.36 16.95
C GLU A 144 5.28 6.21 17.51
N LEU A 145 4.76 4.98 17.52
CA LEU A 145 5.53 3.80 17.90
C LEU A 145 6.82 3.68 17.07
N ALA A 146 6.71 3.83 15.75
CA ALA A 146 7.86 3.75 14.86
C ALA A 146 8.99 4.71 15.24
N THR A 147 8.69 5.89 15.82
CA THR A 147 9.69 6.84 16.29
C THR A 147 10.32 6.46 17.63
N ARG A 148 9.65 5.64 18.43
CA ARG A 148 10.13 5.18 19.75
C ARG A 148 10.97 3.89 19.68
N LEU A 149 10.86 3.17 18.56
CA LEU A 149 11.59 1.90 18.38
C LEU A 149 13.09 2.13 18.25
N SER A 150 13.87 1.32 18.99
CA SER A 150 15.33 1.27 18.87
C SER A 150 15.80 0.29 17.79
N VAL A 151 15.04 0.15 16.69
CA VAL A 151 15.37 -0.72 15.54
C VAL A 151 15.63 0.12 14.32
N SER A 152 16.52 -0.33 13.45
CA SER A 152 16.78 0.36 12.20
C SER A 152 15.61 0.23 11.22
N PRO A 153 15.40 1.22 10.32
CA PRO A 153 14.43 1.08 9.25
C PRO A 153 14.63 -0.19 8.41
N ASP A 154 15.88 -0.61 8.21
CA ASP A 154 16.22 -1.82 7.46
C ASP A 154 15.73 -3.09 8.15
N GLN A 155 15.75 -3.14 9.48
CA GLN A 155 15.18 -4.27 10.22
C GLN A 155 13.65 -4.32 10.07
N ILE A 156 12.99 -3.16 10.10
CA ILE A 156 11.54 -3.09 9.89
C ILE A 156 11.20 -3.52 8.45
N PHE A 157 11.99 -3.12 7.45
CA PHE A 157 11.81 -3.59 6.06
C PHE A 157 11.98 -5.11 5.94
N GLN A 158 12.94 -5.70 6.68
CA GLN A 158 13.10 -7.15 6.71
C GLN A 158 11.84 -7.86 7.22
N PHE A 159 11.18 -7.34 8.26
CA PHE A 159 9.93 -7.92 8.77
C PHE A 159 8.82 -7.91 7.71
N VAL A 160 8.72 -6.82 6.92
CA VAL A 160 7.78 -6.76 5.79
C VAL A 160 8.16 -7.74 4.69
N GLU A 161 9.43 -7.82 4.32
CA GLU A 161 9.91 -8.76 3.30
C GLU A 161 9.56 -10.20 3.68
N ASP A 162 9.86 -10.61 4.92
CA ASP A 162 9.55 -11.95 5.42
C ASP A 162 8.03 -12.23 5.43
N LYS A 163 7.22 -11.22 5.76
CA LYS A 163 5.76 -11.31 5.71
C LYS A 163 5.27 -11.51 4.29
N VAL A 164 5.72 -10.67 3.36
CA VAL A 164 5.30 -10.73 1.95
C VAL A 164 5.75 -12.01 1.27
N LEU A 165 7.02 -12.41 1.47
CA LEU A 165 7.56 -13.66 0.91
C LEU A 165 6.73 -14.86 1.34
N ARG A 166 6.43 -15.00 2.62
CA ARG A 166 5.60 -16.08 3.15
C ARG A 166 4.20 -16.06 2.54
N THR A 167 3.59 -14.88 2.47
CA THR A 167 2.24 -14.75 1.89
C THR A 167 2.23 -15.12 0.42
N VAL A 168 3.23 -14.73 -0.37
CA VAL A 168 3.32 -15.09 -1.80
C VAL A 168 3.45 -16.61 -1.97
N GLU A 169 4.23 -17.29 -1.12
CA GLU A 169 4.32 -18.75 -1.16
C GLU A 169 2.98 -19.43 -0.78
N GLU A 170 2.26 -18.89 0.20
CA GLU A 170 0.90 -19.34 0.53
C GLU A 170 -0.07 -19.13 -0.65
N MET A 171 0.01 -17.99 -1.34
CA MET A 171 -0.79 -17.69 -2.52
C MET A 171 -0.51 -18.67 -3.67
N LYS A 172 0.76 -18.95 -3.94
CA LYS A 172 1.16 -19.99 -4.93
C LYS A 172 0.60 -21.37 -4.53
N GLY A 173 0.70 -21.72 -3.26
CA GLY A 173 0.12 -22.94 -2.72
C GLY A 173 -1.41 -23.01 -2.84
N ALA A 174 -2.09 -21.87 -2.81
CA ALA A 174 -3.53 -21.74 -3.05
C ALA A 174 -3.94 -21.73 -4.53
N GLY A 175 -2.96 -21.81 -5.46
CA GLY A 175 -3.20 -21.91 -6.90
C GLY A 175 -2.98 -20.62 -7.69
N CYS A 176 -2.51 -19.53 -7.07
CA CYS A 176 -2.13 -18.32 -7.79
C CYS A 176 -0.97 -18.60 -8.76
N GLN A 177 -1.16 -18.27 -10.04
CA GLN A 177 -0.16 -18.51 -11.09
C GLN A 177 0.83 -17.32 -11.15
N ILE A 178 1.56 -17.09 -10.08
CA ILE A 178 2.65 -16.10 -10.03
C ILE A 178 3.89 -16.75 -10.61
N ILE A 179 4.25 -16.37 -11.85
CA ILE A 179 5.36 -16.95 -12.61
C ILE A 179 6.70 -16.40 -12.13
N GLU A 180 6.74 -15.08 -11.88
CA GLU A 180 7.91 -14.39 -11.37
C GLU A 180 7.51 -13.51 -10.19
N PHE A 181 8.37 -13.45 -9.21
CA PHE A 181 8.22 -12.60 -8.05
C PHE A 181 9.55 -11.95 -7.73
N GLU A 182 9.58 -10.63 -7.73
CA GLU A 182 10.76 -9.82 -7.48
C GLU A 182 10.48 -8.83 -6.36
N TRP A 183 11.50 -8.51 -5.58
CA TRP A 183 11.43 -7.40 -4.64
C TRP A 183 12.72 -6.61 -4.67
N SER A 184 12.63 -5.33 -4.32
CA SER A 184 13.78 -4.44 -4.30
C SER A 184 13.60 -3.35 -3.25
N ARG A 185 14.70 -2.95 -2.64
CA ARG A 185 14.80 -1.70 -1.91
C ARG A 185 15.43 -0.66 -2.82
N LYS A 186 14.83 0.52 -2.92
CA LYS A 186 15.42 1.59 -3.72
C LYS A 186 16.68 2.12 -3.06
N GLU A 187 17.73 2.18 -3.87
CA GLU A 187 18.97 2.83 -3.49
C GLU A 187 18.78 4.34 -3.31
N GLN A 188 19.56 4.93 -2.41
CA GLN A 188 19.49 6.35 -2.06
C GLN A 188 19.63 7.26 -3.28
N ASP A 189 20.56 6.97 -4.20
CA ASP A 189 20.78 7.77 -5.41
C ASP A 189 19.56 7.80 -6.34
N SER A 190 18.85 6.67 -6.44
CA SER A 190 17.59 6.57 -7.19
C SER A 190 16.49 7.42 -6.54
N LEU A 191 16.45 7.46 -5.21
CA LEU A 191 15.51 8.31 -4.47
C LEU A 191 15.81 9.78 -4.65
N VAL A 192 17.07 10.18 -4.57
CA VAL A 192 17.52 11.57 -4.82
C VAL A 192 17.12 12.01 -6.23
N THR A 193 17.41 11.19 -7.24
CA THR A 193 17.05 11.48 -8.64
C THR A 193 15.54 11.65 -8.79
N LYS A 194 14.73 10.80 -8.16
CA LYS A 194 13.27 10.88 -8.20
C LYS A 194 12.75 12.17 -7.55
N LEU A 195 13.30 12.54 -6.39
CA LEU A 195 12.92 13.78 -5.69
C LEU A 195 13.27 15.03 -6.48
N LEU A 196 14.44 15.04 -7.11
CA LEU A 196 14.85 16.15 -7.97
C LEU A 196 14.04 16.23 -9.28
N ALA A 197 13.54 15.11 -9.80
CA ALA A 197 12.74 15.07 -11.02
C ALA A 197 11.35 15.69 -10.86
N LYS A 198 10.67 15.43 -9.74
CA LYS A 198 9.29 15.88 -9.48
C LYS A 198 9.26 17.18 -8.65
N ARG A 199 8.44 18.18 -9.09
CA ARG A 199 8.34 19.49 -8.40
C ARG A 199 7.69 19.40 -7.02
N ASP A 200 6.69 18.55 -6.89
CA ASP A 200 5.79 18.54 -5.72
C ASP A 200 6.13 17.42 -4.73
N ASN A 201 7.24 16.69 -4.95
CA ASN A 201 7.66 15.63 -4.04
C ASN A 201 8.59 16.18 -2.97
N ILE A 202 8.17 16.04 -1.72
CA ILE A 202 9.03 16.17 -0.55
C ILE A 202 9.56 14.79 -0.13
N ALA A 203 10.71 14.77 0.52
CA ALA A 203 11.36 13.52 0.96
C ALA A 203 10.43 12.63 1.81
N ALA A 204 9.47 13.23 2.53
CA ALA A 204 8.46 12.51 3.30
C ALA A 204 7.46 11.70 2.44
N HIS A 205 7.31 12.04 1.15
CA HIS A 205 6.39 11.39 0.22
C HIS A 205 7.07 10.38 -0.71
N VAL A 206 8.23 9.86 -0.31
CA VAL A 206 8.88 8.76 -1.05
C VAL A 206 8.31 7.44 -0.55
N TYR A 207 7.26 6.97 -1.22
CA TYR A 207 6.51 5.77 -0.84
C TYR A 207 7.13 4.46 -1.34
N ASP A 208 8.03 4.50 -2.32
CA ASP A 208 8.52 3.34 -3.04
C ASP A 208 9.91 2.88 -2.59
N LYS A 209 10.21 2.97 -1.29
CA LYS A 209 11.46 2.44 -0.74
C LYS A 209 11.50 0.92 -0.80
N LEU A 210 10.38 0.26 -0.58
CA LEU A 210 10.22 -1.19 -0.65
C LEU A 210 9.18 -1.50 -1.75
N ARG A 211 9.58 -2.30 -2.74
CA ARG A 211 8.75 -2.67 -3.89
C ARG A 211 8.70 -4.17 -4.06
N PHE A 212 7.50 -4.68 -4.36
CA PHE A 212 7.25 -6.04 -4.77
C PHE A 212 6.61 -6.06 -6.15
N ARG A 213 7.13 -6.88 -7.05
CA ARG A 213 6.61 -7.08 -8.40
C ARG A 213 6.20 -8.52 -8.59
N MET A 214 4.98 -8.72 -9.09
CA MET A 214 4.40 -10.01 -9.39
C MET A 214 4.06 -10.09 -10.87
N ILE A 215 4.49 -11.16 -11.52
CA ILE A 215 4.17 -11.43 -12.93
C ILE A 215 3.30 -12.68 -12.97
N THR A 216 2.06 -12.52 -13.43
CA THR A 216 1.12 -13.63 -13.65
C THR A 216 1.30 -14.24 -15.05
N ARG A 217 0.78 -15.42 -15.28
CA ARG A 217 0.83 -16.05 -16.59
C ARG A 217 -0.04 -15.30 -17.60
N THR A 218 -1.26 -14.95 -17.20
CA THR A 218 -2.27 -14.28 -18.02
C THR A 218 -2.87 -13.09 -17.30
N GLU A 219 -3.54 -12.21 -18.04
CA GLU A 219 -4.23 -11.03 -17.52
C GLU A 219 -5.38 -11.43 -16.56
N ASP A 220 -6.13 -12.48 -16.88
CA ASP A 220 -7.26 -12.97 -16.06
C ASP A 220 -6.83 -13.41 -14.65
N GLU A 221 -5.60 -13.88 -14.50
CA GLU A 221 -5.05 -14.31 -13.21
C GLU A 221 -4.71 -13.15 -12.28
N ILE A 222 -4.56 -11.94 -12.82
CA ILE A 222 -4.25 -10.73 -12.03
C ILE A 222 -5.34 -10.48 -10.99
N VAL A 223 -6.61 -10.60 -11.37
CA VAL A 223 -7.73 -10.34 -10.46
C VAL A 223 -7.73 -11.33 -9.30
N PHE A 224 -7.35 -12.58 -9.57
CA PHE A 224 -7.21 -13.62 -8.57
C PHE A 224 -6.07 -13.30 -7.57
N VAL A 225 -4.92 -12.83 -8.10
CA VAL A 225 -3.80 -12.37 -7.28
C VAL A 225 -4.20 -11.16 -6.42
N LEU A 226 -4.92 -10.19 -6.98
CA LEU A 226 -5.42 -9.03 -6.23
C LEU A 226 -6.33 -9.45 -5.07
N ARG A 227 -7.25 -10.39 -5.31
CA ARG A 227 -8.11 -10.93 -4.26
C ARG A 227 -7.30 -11.57 -3.12
N GLU A 228 -6.37 -12.45 -3.47
CA GLU A 228 -5.56 -13.16 -2.47
C GLU A 228 -4.67 -12.20 -1.68
N LEU A 229 -4.11 -11.16 -2.32
CA LEU A 229 -3.39 -10.08 -1.64
C LEU A 229 -4.28 -9.37 -0.61
N LEU A 230 -5.50 -9.00 -1.00
CA LEU A 230 -6.47 -8.32 -0.13
C LEU A 230 -7.02 -9.22 0.99
N GLN A 231 -7.02 -10.53 0.78
CA GLN A 231 -7.49 -11.48 1.79
C GLN A 231 -6.40 -11.93 2.77
N ARG A 232 -5.10 -11.73 2.45
CA ARG A 232 -3.97 -12.29 3.22
C ARG A 232 -2.94 -11.26 3.68
N LEU A 233 -2.80 -10.14 2.97
CA LEU A 233 -1.66 -9.25 3.16
C LEU A 233 -2.02 -7.77 3.23
N VAL A 234 -2.77 -7.27 2.27
CA VAL A 234 -2.99 -5.83 2.07
C VAL A 234 -4.36 -5.44 2.59
N PRO A 235 -4.45 -4.76 3.74
CA PRO A 235 -5.73 -4.21 4.17
C PRO A 235 -6.11 -3.05 3.26
N PHE A 236 -7.28 -3.12 2.62
CA PHE A 236 -7.74 -2.12 1.66
C PHE A 236 -7.83 -0.71 2.25
N ASN A 237 -8.01 -0.62 3.57
CA ASN A 237 -8.10 0.63 4.32
C ASN A 237 -6.75 1.36 4.47
N TYR A 238 -5.65 0.69 4.21
CA TYR A 238 -4.30 1.28 4.26
C TYR A 238 -3.68 1.46 2.87
N VAL A 239 -4.46 1.33 1.80
CA VAL A 239 -4.03 1.74 0.45
C VAL A 239 -3.95 3.27 0.40
N ILE A 240 -2.82 3.79 -0.08
CA ILE A 240 -2.57 5.23 -0.08
C ILE A 240 -3.42 5.91 -1.16
N PRO A 241 -4.24 6.91 -0.78
CA PRO A 241 -5.10 7.61 -1.71
C PRO A 241 -4.33 8.28 -2.85
N GLY A 242 -4.78 8.07 -4.10
CA GLY A 242 -4.18 8.68 -5.28
C GLY A 242 -2.88 8.05 -5.77
N GLU A 243 -2.38 7.01 -5.09
CA GLU A 243 -1.15 6.29 -5.48
C GLU A 243 -1.45 4.94 -6.19
N SER A 244 -2.69 4.75 -6.64
CA SER A 244 -3.07 3.57 -7.42
C SER A 244 -3.15 3.91 -8.91
N GLN A 245 -2.65 3.00 -9.74
CA GLN A 245 -2.73 3.02 -11.20
C GLN A 245 -3.24 1.67 -11.68
N ASN A 246 -4.24 1.67 -12.53
CA ASN A 246 -4.79 0.46 -13.15
C ASN A 246 -4.97 0.67 -14.65
N ASP A 247 -4.07 0.06 -15.44
CA ASP A 247 -4.11 0.13 -16.91
C ASP A 247 -4.49 -1.22 -17.53
N ILE A 248 -4.84 -2.23 -16.72
CA ILE A 248 -4.97 -3.61 -17.18
C ILE A 248 -6.38 -4.14 -16.96
N VAL A 249 -6.88 -4.12 -15.72
CA VAL A 249 -8.13 -4.79 -15.35
C VAL A 249 -9.35 -3.91 -15.59
N ASP A 250 -10.31 -4.40 -16.37
CA ASP A 250 -11.65 -3.83 -16.48
C ASP A 250 -12.60 -4.51 -15.47
N LEU A 251 -12.80 -3.85 -14.34
CA LEU A 251 -13.70 -4.35 -13.28
C LEU A 251 -15.16 -4.40 -13.71
N GLN A 252 -15.59 -3.52 -14.62
CA GLN A 252 -16.97 -3.50 -15.08
C GLN A 252 -17.25 -4.73 -15.95
N ALA A 253 -16.37 -5.03 -16.90
CA ALA A 253 -16.47 -6.22 -17.73
C ALA A 253 -16.46 -7.49 -16.85
N LEU A 254 -15.58 -7.56 -15.86
CA LEU A 254 -15.49 -8.70 -14.94
C LEU A 254 -16.80 -8.96 -14.20
N VAL A 255 -17.49 -7.92 -13.71
CA VAL A 255 -18.77 -8.05 -13.00
C VAL A 255 -19.91 -8.36 -13.96
N GLU A 256 -19.88 -7.84 -15.20
CA GLU A 256 -20.89 -8.11 -16.21
C GLU A 256 -20.83 -9.58 -16.72
N ASP A 257 -19.66 -10.18 -16.73
CA ASP A 257 -19.46 -11.55 -17.19
C ASP A 257 -19.85 -12.60 -16.14
N ASP A 258 -19.86 -12.25 -14.84
CA ASP A 258 -20.24 -13.17 -13.77
C ASP A 258 -21.71 -13.02 -13.36
N ALA A 259 -22.50 -14.11 -13.55
CA ALA A 259 -23.93 -14.13 -13.24
C ALA A 259 -24.25 -13.91 -11.74
N ALA A 260 -23.37 -14.34 -10.83
CA ALA A 260 -23.53 -14.14 -9.40
C ALA A 260 -23.24 -12.68 -9.00
N LEU A 261 -22.22 -12.09 -9.61
CA LEU A 261 -21.84 -10.69 -9.37
C LEU A 261 -22.80 -9.69 -10.00
N ARG A 262 -23.47 -10.06 -11.11
CA ARG A 262 -24.49 -9.21 -11.77
C ARG A 262 -25.65 -8.83 -10.84
N THR A 263 -26.00 -9.66 -9.87
CA THR A 263 -27.03 -9.34 -8.90
C THR A 263 -26.68 -8.16 -8.01
N HIS A 264 -25.38 -7.89 -7.83
CA HIS A 264 -24.83 -6.76 -7.09
C HIS A 264 -24.38 -5.60 -7.97
N LEU A 265 -24.53 -5.75 -9.30
CA LEU A 265 -24.04 -4.77 -10.29
C LEU A 265 -24.61 -3.37 -10.06
N SER A 266 -25.91 -3.24 -9.74
CA SER A 266 -26.51 -1.94 -9.46
C SER A 266 -25.92 -1.28 -8.22
N GLU A 267 -25.65 -2.04 -7.16
CA GLU A 267 -25.02 -1.56 -5.94
C GLU A 267 -23.54 -1.22 -6.18
N LEU A 268 -22.87 -1.96 -7.04
CA LEU A 268 -21.47 -1.72 -7.42
C LEU A 268 -21.31 -0.55 -8.42
N LEU A 269 -22.27 -0.36 -9.34
CA LEU A 269 -22.28 0.74 -10.33
C LEU A 269 -22.76 2.06 -9.74
N ASP A 270 -23.73 2.05 -8.80
CA ASP A 270 -24.10 3.26 -8.05
C ASP A 270 -22.90 3.82 -7.28
N LEU A 271 -21.96 2.93 -6.91
CA LEU A 271 -20.64 3.29 -6.39
C LEU A 271 -19.73 3.83 -7.50
N ALA A 272 -20.00 3.55 -8.76
CA ALA A 272 -19.21 4.00 -9.92
C ALA A 272 -19.51 5.44 -10.34
N SER A 273 -20.69 5.99 -9.97
CA SER A 273 -21.12 7.33 -10.37
C SER A 273 -20.44 8.47 -9.59
N GLU A 274 -19.77 8.17 -8.48
CA GLU A 274 -18.89 9.15 -7.85
C GLU A 274 -17.64 9.30 -8.74
N ALA A 275 -17.51 10.49 -9.36
CA ALA A 275 -16.43 10.80 -10.27
C ALA A 275 -15.07 10.41 -9.68
N PRO A 276 -14.19 9.76 -10.45
CA PRO A 276 -12.83 9.49 -9.99
C PRO A 276 -12.21 10.82 -9.57
N ASP A 277 -11.63 10.87 -8.39
CA ASP A 277 -10.83 12.02 -7.97
C ASP A 277 -9.80 12.24 -9.07
N LYS A 278 -9.83 13.43 -9.70
CA LYS A 278 -8.97 13.78 -10.85
C LYS A 278 -7.48 13.60 -10.59
N ARG A 279 -7.10 13.23 -9.35
CA ARG A 279 -5.74 12.89 -8.94
C ARG A 279 -5.32 11.46 -9.29
N SER A 280 -6.25 10.54 -9.52
CA SER A 280 -5.95 9.12 -9.79
C SER A 280 -5.46 8.82 -11.21
N THR A 281 -5.40 9.82 -12.10
CA THR A 281 -5.00 9.67 -13.51
C THR A 281 -3.69 10.36 -13.86
N GLN A 282 -2.85 10.71 -12.92
CA GLN A 282 -1.49 11.13 -13.27
C GLN A 282 -0.68 9.90 -13.68
N SER A 283 -0.78 9.53 -14.96
CA SER A 283 0.22 8.65 -15.58
C SER A 283 1.61 9.22 -15.24
N ASN A 284 2.51 8.36 -14.77
CA ASN A 284 3.87 8.80 -14.48
C ASN A 284 4.49 9.43 -15.75
N GLU A 285 4.76 10.74 -15.72
CA GLU A 285 5.26 11.52 -16.88
C GLU A 285 6.54 10.95 -17.53
N PHE A 286 7.24 10.07 -16.81
CA PHE A 286 8.45 9.41 -17.29
C PHE A 286 8.19 8.02 -17.89
N SER A 287 7.00 7.45 -17.72
CA SER A 287 6.61 6.20 -18.36
C SER A 287 6.40 6.39 -19.86
N GLY A 288 6.66 5.36 -20.65
CA GLY A 288 6.34 5.39 -22.07
C GLY A 288 4.83 5.37 -22.30
N PRO A 289 4.36 5.81 -23.49
CA PRO A 289 2.94 6.00 -23.78
C PRO A 289 2.11 4.70 -23.79
N SER A 290 2.76 3.55 -23.93
CA SER A 290 2.13 2.23 -23.92
C SER A 290 2.50 1.38 -22.71
N TYR A 291 3.11 1.97 -21.69
CA TYR A 291 3.40 1.28 -20.43
C TYR A 291 2.11 0.98 -19.68
N ARG A 292 1.88 -0.30 -19.35
CA ARG A 292 0.70 -0.76 -18.62
C ARG A 292 1.10 -1.48 -17.35
N VAL A 293 0.43 -1.17 -16.26
CA VAL A 293 0.71 -1.79 -14.97
C VAL A 293 -0.52 -1.67 -14.05
N ILE A 294 -0.66 -2.60 -13.14
CA ILE A 294 -1.36 -2.35 -11.90
C ILE A 294 -0.30 -2.00 -10.87
N ASN A 295 -0.35 -0.79 -10.36
CA ASN A 295 0.53 -0.29 -9.32
C ASN A 295 -0.28 0.33 -8.21
N PHE A 296 0.05 0.04 -6.98
CA PHE A 296 -0.53 0.69 -5.81
C PHE A 296 0.47 0.71 -4.66
N VAL A 297 0.28 1.68 -3.77
CA VAL A 297 1.04 1.79 -2.53
C VAL A 297 0.12 1.52 -1.36
N ALA A 298 0.56 0.70 -0.44
CA ALA A 298 -0.14 0.43 0.80
C ALA A 298 0.79 0.61 1.99
N ASP A 299 0.22 1.08 3.09
CA ASP A 299 0.92 1.17 4.37
C ASP A 299 0.67 -0.12 5.15
N LEU A 300 1.58 -1.09 5.01
CA LEU A 300 1.40 -2.43 5.54
C LEU A 300 1.57 -2.45 7.06
N PRO A 301 0.59 -2.95 7.82
CA PRO A 301 0.74 -3.15 9.25
C PRO A 301 1.72 -4.29 9.54
N VAL A 302 2.59 -4.06 10.51
CA VAL A 302 3.57 -5.04 11.00
C VAL A 302 3.52 -5.06 12.52
N ARG A 303 3.30 -6.23 13.07
CA ARG A 303 3.25 -6.45 14.51
C ARG A 303 4.66 -6.62 15.09
N ILE A 304 5.11 -5.63 15.85
CA ILE A 304 6.50 -5.51 16.30
C ILE A 304 6.82 -6.37 17.53
N ASP A 305 5.90 -6.56 18.46
CA ASP A 305 6.10 -7.37 19.68
C ASP A 305 6.63 -8.76 19.34
N LYS A 306 6.05 -9.44 18.35
CA LYS A 306 6.46 -10.76 17.89
C LYS A 306 7.89 -10.78 17.31
N HIS A 307 8.24 -9.75 16.57
CA HIS A 307 9.57 -9.65 15.93
C HIS A 307 10.67 -9.30 16.92
N LEU A 308 10.35 -8.52 17.95
CA LEU A 308 11.30 -8.12 18.99
C LEU A 308 11.34 -9.12 20.17
N GLY A 309 10.40 -10.08 20.21
CA GLY A 309 10.27 -11.00 21.34
C GLY A 309 9.87 -10.29 22.64
N LEU A 310 9.16 -9.16 22.52
CA LEU A 310 8.66 -8.40 23.65
C LEU A 310 7.25 -8.90 24.03
N PRO A 311 6.90 -8.88 25.32
CA PRO A 311 5.55 -9.22 25.74
C PRO A 311 4.56 -8.15 25.24
N PRO A 312 3.29 -8.50 24.95
CA PRO A 312 2.29 -7.55 24.45
C PRO A 312 1.98 -6.39 25.41
N ASP A 313 2.20 -6.58 26.71
CA ASP A 313 2.02 -5.61 27.79
C ASP A 313 3.29 -4.80 28.12
N ASP A 314 4.32 -4.87 27.27
CA ASP A 314 5.53 -4.06 27.44
C ASP A 314 5.16 -2.56 27.49
N PRO A 315 5.76 -1.79 28.43
CA PRO A 315 5.51 -0.35 28.55
C PRO A 315 5.70 0.46 27.26
N LEU A 316 6.53 -0.05 26.34
CA LEU A 316 6.72 0.54 25.02
C LEU A 316 5.40 0.66 24.23
N PHE A 317 4.49 -0.29 24.43
CA PHE A 317 3.23 -0.41 23.69
C PHE A 317 2.03 0.18 24.41
N ALA A 318 2.19 0.72 25.63
CA ALA A 318 1.08 1.14 26.49
C ALA A 318 0.13 2.15 25.81
N ASP A 319 0.70 3.17 25.14
CA ASP A 319 -0.07 4.27 24.53
C ASP A 319 -0.27 4.10 23.02
N THR A 320 0.59 3.31 22.36
CA THR A 320 0.67 3.26 20.89
C THR A 320 0.21 1.93 20.29
N GLY A 321 0.03 0.91 21.14
CA GLY A 321 -0.11 -0.45 20.65
C GLY A 321 1.21 -0.99 20.10
N ASN A 322 1.16 -2.15 19.42
CA ASN A 322 2.34 -2.91 18.99
C ASN A 322 2.46 -3.08 17.47
N ILE A 323 1.76 -2.25 16.70
CA ILE A 323 1.71 -2.29 15.24
C ILE A 323 2.33 -1.03 14.67
N VAL A 324 3.28 -1.19 13.76
CA VAL A 324 3.83 -0.11 12.93
C VAL A 324 3.36 -0.28 11.48
N PHE A 325 3.49 0.78 10.69
CA PHE A 325 3.10 0.79 9.28
C PHE A 325 4.31 1.03 8.39
N VAL A 326 4.35 0.32 7.26
CA VAL A 326 5.48 0.40 6.32
C VAL A 326 4.96 0.60 4.90
N LEU A 327 5.27 1.75 4.35
CA LEU A 327 4.92 2.08 2.97
C LEU A 327 5.59 1.12 1.98
N THR A 328 4.75 0.43 1.22
CA THR A 328 5.14 -0.65 0.33
C THR A 328 4.44 -0.50 -1.02
N GLU A 329 5.22 -0.50 -2.09
CA GLU A 329 4.71 -0.47 -3.47
C GLU A 329 4.53 -1.89 -4.00
N PHE A 330 3.38 -2.13 -4.63
CA PHE A 330 3.07 -3.38 -5.33
C PHE A 330 2.87 -3.11 -6.81
N GLN A 331 3.51 -3.91 -7.66
CA GLN A 331 3.34 -3.90 -9.10
C GLN A 331 2.89 -5.28 -9.58
N ILE A 332 1.83 -5.34 -10.36
CA ILE A 332 1.29 -6.58 -10.88
C ILE A 332 1.07 -6.42 -12.39
N VAL A 333 1.58 -7.37 -13.15
CA VAL A 333 1.43 -7.44 -14.60
C VAL A 333 1.32 -8.91 -15.03
N ASP A 334 0.80 -9.16 -16.20
CA ASP A 334 0.92 -10.47 -16.85
C ASP A 334 2.23 -10.57 -17.66
N THR A 335 2.61 -11.79 -18.04
CA THR A 335 3.84 -12.05 -18.79
C THR A 335 3.93 -11.26 -20.10
N ARG A 336 2.82 -11.14 -20.84
CA ARG A 336 2.79 -10.42 -22.13
C ARG A 336 3.00 -8.92 -21.91
N THR A 337 2.31 -8.36 -20.93
CA THR A 337 2.46 -6.94 -20.55
C THR A 337 3.86 -6.66 -20.00
N ALA A 338 4.42 -7.56 -19.18
CA ALA A 338 5.79 -7.43 -18.70
C ALA A 338 6.80 -7.35 -19.86
N GLN A 339 6.71 -8.26 -20.82
CA GLN A 339 7.55 -8.25 -22.01
C GLN A 339 7.38 -6.98 -22.86
N ALA A 340 6.13 -6.52 -23.03
CA ALA A 340 5.86 -5.28 -23.78
C ALA A 340 6.44 -4.04 -23.08
N ASN A 341 6.44 -4.02 -21.76
CA ASN A 341 6.99 -2.93 -20.95
C ASN A 341 8.53 -2.85 -21.00
N GLU A 342 9.21 -3.93 -21.32
CA GLU A 342 10.68 -3.95 -21.47
C GLU A 342 11.15 -3.46 -22.86
N LEU A 343 10.20 -3.24 -23.80
CA LEU A 343 10.54 -2.91 -25.17
C LEU A 343 10.40 -1.39 -25.48
N GLY A 344 11.32 -0.88 -26.30
CA GLY A 344 11.24 0.45 -26.90
C GLY A 344 11.20 1.59 -25.88
N GLU A 345 10.23 2.51 -26.05
CA GLU A 345 10.06 3.70 -25.22
C GLU A 345 9.61 3.40 -23.77
N ASN A 346 9.12 2.19 -23.51
CA ASN A 346 8.68 1.77 -22.18
C ASN A 346 9.82 1.20 -21.34
N SER A 347 10.98 0.92 -21.92
CA SER A 347 12.08 0.28 -21.22
C SER A 347 12.54 1.08 -20.00
N HIS A 348 12.99 0.36 -18.97
CA HIS A 348 13.51 0.96 -17.74
C HIS A 348 14.68 1.90 -17.98
N GLU A 349 15.51 1.60 -18.98
CA GLU A 349 16.64 2.45 -19.38
C GLU A 349 16.15 3.81 -19.90
N ARG A 350 15.17 3.83 -20.80
CA ARG A 350 14.56 5.06 -21.32
C ARG A 350 13.85 5.87 -20.22
N TYR A 351 13.21 5.19 -19.28
CA TYR A 351 12.64 5.84 -18.11
C TYR A 351 13.69 6.58 -17.28
N LYS A 352 14.82 5.92 -16.96
CA LYS A 352 15.94 6.55 -16.23
C LYS A 352 16.56 7.72 -17.02
N GLU A 353 16.75 7.59 -18.32
CA GLU A 353 17.26 8.66 -19.17
C GLU A 353 16.36 9.91 -19.11
N ARG A 354 15.02 9.73 -19.22
CA ARG A 354 14.06 10.84 -19.10
C ARG A 354 14.14 11.52 -17.74
N GLN A 355 14.22 10.75 -16.66
CA GLN A 355 14.38 11.32 -15.32
C GLN A 355 15.68 12.14 -15.18
N VAL A 356 16.81 11.59 -15.57
CA VAL A 356 18.12 12.27 -15.50
C VAL A 356 18.11 13.55 -16.35
N THR A 357 17.55 13.50 -17.55
CA THR A 357 17.42 14.69 -18.43
C THR A 357 16.59 15.78 -17.76
N ARG A 358 15.47 15.42 -17.12
CA ARG A 358 14.62 16.37 -16.39
C ARG A 358 15.34 16.97 -15.18
N VAL A 359 16.07 16.16 -14.41
CA VAL A 359 16.86 16.61 -13.26
C VAL A 359 17.94 17.60 -13.70
N ARG A 360 18.70 17.26 -14.75
CA ARG A 360 19.72 18.16 -15.30
C ARG A 360 19.13 19.51 -15.73
N ALA A 361 18.04 19.49 -16.48
CA ALA A 361 17.36 20.71 -16.90
C ALA A 361 16.91 21.57 -15.71
N ARG A 362 16.42 20.96 -14.63
CA ARG A 362 15.98 21.69 -13.42
C ARG A 362 17.14 22.30 -12.65
N LEU A 363 18.23 21.53 -12.45
CA LEU A 363 19.39 22.00 -11.69
C LEU A 363 20.16 23.09 -12.44
N MET A 364 20.18 23.05 -13.78
CA MET A 364 20.88 24.03 -14.62
C MET A 364 20.07 25.27 -14.94
N HIS A 365 18.78 25.28 -14.66
CA HIS A 365 17.90 26.43 -14.99
C HIS A 365 18.27 27.70 -14.21
N GLY A 366 18.87 27.55 -13.03
CA GLY A 366 19.40 28.70 -12.26
C GLY A 366 20.82 29.13 -12.65
N MET A 367 21.60 28.24 -13.30
CA MET A 367 22.99 28.53 -13.66
C MET A 367 23.12 29.33 -14.97
N GLN A 368 22.14 29.28 -15.87
CA GLN A 368 22.16 30.05 -17.10
C GLN A 368 21.90 31.53 -16.91
N ASP A 369 21.31 31.93 -15.78
CA ASP A 369 21.08 33.35 -15.45
C ASP A 369 22.30 33.99 -14.74
N GLU A 370 23.25 33.20 -14.20
CA GLU A 370 24.45 33.71 -13.52
C GLU A 370 25.59 34.12 -14.47
N ASP A 371 25.61 33.63 -15.71
CA ASP A 371 26.60 34.01 -16.71
C ASP A 371 26.36 35.41 -17.33
N THR A 372 25.31 36.11 -16.90
CA THR A 372 24.99 37.50 -17.25
C THR A 372 25.37 38.50 -16.16
N GLY A 373 26.51 38.37 -15.50
CA GLY A 373 27.19 39.47 -14.80
C GLY A 373 26.52 40.06 -13.56
N GLY A 374 25.95 39.21 -12.69
CA GLY A 374 25.54 39.61 -11.33
C GLY A 374 26.78 39.80 -10.41
N PRO A 375 26.74 40.70 -9.40
CA PRO A 375 27.88 40.95 -8.53
C PRO A 375 28.25 39.66 -7.74
N VAL A 376 29.50 39.25 -7.88
CA VAL A 376 30.11 38.21 -7.06
C VAL A 376 30.11 38.67 -5.61
N LEU A 377 29.39 37.98 -4.72
CA LEU A 377 29.48 38.16 -3.30
C LEU A 377 30.88 37.76 -2.85
N ASP A 378 31.75 38.76 -2.58
CA ASP A 378 33.06 38.54 -1.99
C ASP A 378 32.87 38.10 -0.52
N LEU A 379 33.05 36.83 -0.26
CA LEU A 379 33.03 36.22 1.08
C LEU A 379 34.39 36.29 1.78
N SER A 380 35.36 37.02 1.26
CA SER A 380 36.74 37.15 1.80
C SER A 380 36.89 38.22 2.89
N GLY A 381 35.81 38.82 3.40
CA GLY A 381 35.84 39.79 4.48
C GLY A 381 36.44 39.23 5.78
N ARG A 382 37.75 39.23 5.89
CA ARG A 382 38.49 39.12 7.17
C ARG A 382 38.14 40.30 8.04
N GLN A 383 37.53 40.04 9.16
CA GLN A 383 37.51 40.97 10.30
C GLN A 383 38.89 40.90 10.98
N ASP A 384 39.79 41.80 10.62
CA ASP A 384 40.93 42.14 11.46
C ASP A 384 40.38 43.04 12.60
N GLY A 385 40.24 42.45 13.77
CA GLY A 385 39.90 43.16 14.98
C GLY A 385 41.10 43.99 15.46
N ASP A 386 40.96 45.28 15.35
CA ASP A 386 41.86 46.26 15.99
C ASP A 386 41.62 46.26 17.49
N LEU A 387 42.60 45.80 18.27
CA LEU A 387 42.70 45.95 19.70
C LEU A 387 43.40 47.28 19.99
N GLY A 388 42.65 48.39 20.08
CA GLY A 388 43.12 49.68 20.61
C GLY A 388 43.08 49.64 22.12
N HIS A 389 44.25 49.79 22.74
CA HIS A 389 44.44 50.25 24.13
C HIS A 389 44.02 51.69 24.23
N ASP A 390 43.16 52.02 25.18
CA ASP A 390 43.40 52.98 26.27
C ASP A 390 42.26 52.92 27.31
#